data_56fec6ed24ef4d06d937a092a5a15c43
#
_entry.id   56fec6ed24ef4d06d937a092a5a15c43
#
_cell.length_a   1.000
_cell.length_b   1.000
_cell.length_c   1.000
_cell.angle_alpha   90.00
_cell.angle_beta   90.00
_cell.angle_gamma   90.00
#
_symmetry.space_group_name_H-M   'P 1'
#
loop_
_entity.id
_entity.type
_entity.pdbx_description
1 polymer ?
#
loop_
_entity_poly.entity_id
_entity_poly.type
_entity_poly.pdbx_seq_one_letter_code
_entity_poly.pdbx_strand_id
1 'polypeptide(L)'
;MEFLSNTPLLITDTILRDAHQSQAATRMTLEQMLPACEILDSIGYYSLECWGGATFDACLRFLDEDPWERLRQLRAHLPHTKLQMLFRGQNILGYKHYADDVVDEFCGKSIDNGIDIIRIFDALNDVRNLEQAIKSTKKYGGQVEATLSYTISPIHNEDYFVKLAKELEQMGADALCIKDMANLLLPMDAYSLVKRLKETVSIPIHLHTHNTSGTGDMVNLMAAMAGVDIVDTALSPLANGTSQPATESLVATLKGTPRDTGLDLNKMSEAAVHFRKVADELKSSGALDPKVLNVDTNTLLYQVPGGMLSNLISQLKQAGKEDKYYDVLAEIPRVREDFGYPPLVTPSSQIVGTQAVLNIITGERYKMVPKESKAMLRGEYGKLPGTVNEEVRAKAGIKPEDVITCRPADLLEPELPKYREEYKDLAKSEEDVLSLALFPQVAPKFINRRNLRTPKPHRTMAPIAHREAKERAVALFSRK
;
A
#
# COMPACT_ATOMS: atom_id res chain seq x y z
N MET A 1 -14.34 -14.42 -25.24
CA MET A 1 -13.07 -14.58 -24.52
C MET A 1 -13.16 -15.82 -23.65
N GLU A 2 -12.10 -16.62 -23.59
CA GLU A 2 -12.04 -17.84 -22.79
C GLU A 2 -11.20 -17.58 -21.55
N PHE A 3 -11.42 -18.38 -20.50
CA PHE A 3 -10.55 -18.39 -19.34
C PHE A 3 -9.20 -19.04 -19.68
N LEU A 4 -8.09 -18.35 -19.44
CA LEU A 4 -6.76 -18.86 -19.74
C LEU A 4 -6.17 -19.73 -18.61
N SER A 5 -6.88 -19.86 -17.49
CA SER A 5 -6.49 -20.69 -16.35
C SER A 5 -7.69 -21.45 -15.80
N ASN A 6 -7.46 -22.67 -15.32
CA ASN A 6 -8.45 -23.53 -14.68
C ASN A 6 -8.20 -23.68 -13.17
N THR A 7 -7.28 -22.89 -12.59
CA THR A 7 -7.05 -22.88 -11.14
C THR A 7 -8.02 -21.92 -10.46
N PRO A 8 -8.53 -22.23 -9.27
CA PRO A 8 -9.35 -21.31 -8.50
C PRO A 8 -8.65 -19.95 -8.31
N LEU A 9 -9.42 -18.85 -8.42
CA LEU A 9 -8.89 -17.52 -8.09
C LEU A 9 -8.76 -17.42 -6.58
N LEU A 10 -7.59 -16.93 -6.11
CA LEU A 10 -7.35 -16.64 -4.71
C LEU A 10 -7.75 -15.20 -4.39
N ILE A 11 -8.25 -14.97 -3.19
CA ILE A 11 -8.72 -13.65 -2.72
C ILE A 11 -7.90 -13.21 -1.51
N THR A 12 -7.39 -11.99 -1.57
CA THR A 12 -6.95 -11.20 -0.41
C THR A 12 -8.04 -10.19 -0.08
N ASP A 13 -8.58 -10.22 1.14
CA ASP A 13 -9.54 -9.20 1.56
C ASP A 13 -8.85 -8.08 2.33
N THR A 14 -9.18 -6.83 2.02
CA THR A 14 -8.53 -5.62 2.52
C THR A 14 -9.33 -4.93 3.63
N ILE A 15 -10.42 -5.54 4.10
CA ILE A 15 -11.34 -4.95 5.08
C ILE A 15 -10.64 -4.45 6.36
N LEU A 16 -9.55 -5.13 6.76
CA LEU A 16 -8.81 -4.79 7.98
C LEU A 16 -7.74 -3.71 7.78
N ARG A 17 -7.47 -3.28 6.53
CA ARG A 17 -6.49 -2.22 6.26
C ARG A 17 -6.93 -1.25 5.16
N ASP A 18 -6.77 -1.59 3.86
CA ASP A 18 -6.87 -0.60 2.78
C ASP A 18 -8.32 -0.11 2.56
N ALA A 19 -9.29 -0.97 2.75
CA ALA A 19 -10.70 -0.59 2.61
C ALA A 19 -11.07 0.57 3.55
N HIS A 20 -10.85 0.43 4.85
CA HIS A 20 -11.16 1.51 5.81
C HIS A 20 -10.14 2.65 5.79
N GLN A 21 -8.90 2.41 5.33
CA GLN A 21 -7.95 3.49 5.06
C GLN A 21 -8.49 4.42 3.97
N SER A 22 -9.00 3.83 2.89
CA SER A 22 -9.45 4.57 1.72
C SER A 22 -10.79 5.30 1.93
N GLN A 23 -11.69 4.72 2.73
CA GLN A 23 -13.03 5.29 2.96
C GLN A 23 -13.18 6.06 4.26
N ALA A 24 -12.43 5.70 5.30
CA ALA A 24 -12.59 6.21 6.65
C ALA A 24 -11.25 6.67 7.27
N ALA A 25 -10.30 7.09 6.45
CA ALA A 25 -9.01 7.63 6.86
C ALA A 25 -8.32 6.80 7.97
N THR A 26 -8.41 5.47 7.89
CA THR A 26 -7.82 4.52 8.85
C THR A 26 -8.41 4.64 10.28
N ARG A 27 -9.69 4.97 10.41
CA ARG A 27 -10.33 5.21 11.73
C ARG A 27 -11.00 3.99 12.34
N MET A 28 -11.02 2.82 11.69
CA MET A 28 -11.52 1.60 12.30
C MET A 28 -10.60 1.17 13.46
N THR A 29 -11.18 0.96 14.64
CA THR A 29 -10.45 0.55 15.82
C THR A 29 -10.26 -0.97 15.88
N LEU A 30 -9.29 -1.43 16.69
CA LEU A 30 -9.09 -2.87 16.92
C LEU A 30 -10.34 -3.50 17.55
N GLU A 31 -11.00 -2.80 18.47
CA GLU A 31 -12.25 -3.26 19.11
C GLU A 31 -13.37 -3.50 18.09
N GLN A 32 -13.43 -2.70 17.03
CA GLN A 32 -14.37 -2.89 15.92
C GLN A 32 -13.98 -4.05 14.99
N MET A 33 -12.71 -4.44 14.92
CA MET A 33 -12.22 -5.53 14.06
C MET A 33 -12.40 -6.91 14.70
N LEU A 34 -12.03 -7.04 15.97
CA LEU A 34 -11.91 -8.34 16.63
C LEU A 34 -13.17 -9.21 16.61
N PRO A 35 -14.40 -8.68 16.75
CA PRO A 35 -15.60 -9.53 16.75
C PRO A 35 -15.84 -10.30 15.44
N ALA A 36 -15.30 -9.82 14.33
CA ALA A 36 -15.45 -10.49 13.03
C ALA A 36 -14.28 -11.43 12.68
N CYS A 37 -13.19 -11.41 13.46
CA CYS A 37 -11.96 -12.13 13.08
C CYS A 37 -12.16 -13.63 12.95
N GLU A 38 -12.90 -14.27 13.87
CA GLU A 38 -13.16 -15.74 13.80
C GLU A 38 -13.88 -16.12 12.52
N ILE A 39 -14.88 -15.34 12.12
CA ILE A 39 -15.61 -15.56 10.87
C ILE A 39 -14.67 -15.35 9.68
N LEU A 40 -13.93 -14.24 9.65
CA LEU A 40 -12.96 -13.93 8.59
C LEU A 40 -11.94 -15.06 8.41
N ASP A 41 -11.42 -15.61 9.51
CA ASP A 41 -10.44 -16.70 9.50
C ASP A 41 -11.03 -18.01 8.94
N SER A 42 -12.35 -18.18 9.05
CA SER A 42 -13.06 -19.36 8.57
C SER A 42 -13.50 -19.31 7.10
N ILE A 43 -13.44 -18.15 6.44
CA ILE A 43 -13.91 -17.97 5.05
C ILE A 43 -13.01 -18.70 4.06
N GLY A 44 -11.70 -18.75 4.31
CA GLY A 44 -10.72 -19.39 3.43
C GLY A 44 -10.01 -18.44 2.50
N TYR A 45 -9.89 -17.16 2.86
CA TYR A 45 -9.07 -16.17 2.13
C TYR A 45 -7.62 -16.65 1.97
N TYR A 46 -6.97 -16.25 0.89
CA TYR A 46 -5.54 -16.41 0.71
C TYR A 46 -4.76 -15.64 1.77
N SER A 47 -5.16 -14.38 1.97
CA SER A 47 -4.64 -13.52 3.04
C SER A 47 -5.64 -12.44 3.41
N LEU A 48 -5.41 -11.82 4.57
CA LEU A 48 -6.07 -10.59 5.01
C LEU A 48 -5.02 -9.49 5.10
N GLU A 49 -5.22 -8.40 4.37
CA GLU A 49 -4.36 -7.22 4.50
C GLU A 49 -4.80 -6.44 5.75
N CYS A 50 -3.90 -6.31 6.74
CA CYS A 50 -4.27 -5.82 8.06
C CYS A 50 -3.36 -4.73 8.63
N TRP A 51 -2.22 -4.43 7.98
CA TRP A 51 -1.23 -3.54 8.57
C TRP A 51 -0.44 -2.75 7.52
N GLY A 52 0.11 -1.57 7.91
CA GLY A 52 0.87 -0.69 7.04
C GLY A 52 1.09 0.69 7.64
N GLY A 53 1.67 1.61 6.85
CA GLY A 53 2.10 2.92 7.33
C GLY A 53 0.99 3.80 7.90
N ALA A 54 -0.11 3.93 7.19
CA ALA A 54 -1.23 4.73 7.65
C ALA A 54 -1.92 4.11 8.87
N THR A 55 -1.97 2.77 8.96
CA THR A 55 -2.47 2.06 10.15
C THR A 55 -1.62 2.39 11.36
N PHE A 56 -0.30 2.33 11.21
CA PHE A 56 0.65 2.62 12.28
C PHE A 56 0.50 4.06 12.79
N ASP A 57 0.50 5.04 11.88
CA ASP A 57 0.32 6.46 12.21
C ASP A 57 -1.04 6.73 12.86
N ALA A 58 -2.13 6.17 12.32
CA ALA A 58 -3.46 6.35 12.86
C ALA A 58 -3.63 5.78 14.27
N CYS A 59 -3.05 4.61 14.54
CA CYS A 59 -3.03 4.02 15.89
C CYS A 59 -2.43 4.99 16.91
N LEU A 60 -1.25 5.55 16.61
CA LEU A 60 -0.53 6.44 17.51
C LEU A 60 -1.19 7.81 17.64
N ARG A 61 -1.70 8.36 16.54
CA ARG A 61 -2.15 9.75 16.44
C ARG A 61 -3.60 9.95 16.85
N PHE A 62 -4.48 9.00 16.49
CA PHE A 62 -5.92 9.20 16.55
C PHE A 62 -6.67 8.16 17.38
N LEU A 63 -6.19 6.91 17.40
CA LEU A 63 -6.92 5.81 18.01
C LEU A 63 -6.47 5.47 19.43
N ASP A 64 -5.34 6.04 19.86
CA ASP A 64 -4.72 5.71 21.14
C ASP A 64 -4.44 4.20 21.30
N GLU A 65 -4.06 3.54 20.20
CA GLU A 65 -3.75 2.13 20.13
C GLU A 65 -2.26 1.91 19.89
N ASP A 66 -1.72 0.84 20.48
CA ASP A 66 -0.38 0.36 20.16
C ASP A 66 -0.43 -0.41 18.83
N PRO A 67 0.27 0.04 17.77
CA PRO A 67 0.20 -0.60 16.46
C PRO A 67 0.77 -2.02 16.46
N TRP A 68 1.76 -2.32 17.30
CA TRP A 68 2.32 -3.67 17.44
C TRP A 68 1.38 -4.59 18.20
N GLU A 69 0.73 -4.09 19.25
CA GLU A 69 -0.30 -4.84 19.98
C GLU A 69 -1.50 -5.13 19.08
N ARG A 70 -1.92 -4.16 18.26
CA ARG A 70 -2.96 -4.40 17.24
C ARG A 70 -2.60 -5.59 16.35
N LEU A 71 -1.37 -5.66 15.85
CA LEU A 71 -0.92 -6.77 15.01
C LEU A 71 -0.95 -8.10 15.78
N ARG A 72 -0.43 -8.13 16.99
CA ARG A 72 -0.45 -9.34 17.84
C ARG A 72 -1.86 -9.83 18.12
N GLN A 73 -2.78 -8.92 18.42
CA GLN A 73 -4.18 -9.27 18.67
C GLN A 73 -4.86 -9.81 17.39
N LEU A 74 -4.64 -9.18 16.25
CA LEU A 74 -5.15 -9.71 14.96
C LEU A 74 -4.58 -11.11 14.69
N ARG A 75 -3.27 -11.32 14.86
CA ARG A 75 -2.67 -12.66 14.70
C ARG A 75 -3.27 -13.70 15.63
N ALA A 76 -3.53 -13.33 16.89
CA ALA A 76 -4.12 -14.24 17.86
C ALA A 76 -5.55 -14.67 17.52
N HIS A 77 -6.31 -13.79 16.84
CA HIS A 77 -7.70 -14.06 16.43
C HIS A 77 -7.86 -14.56 15.00
N LEU A 78 -6.78 -14.58 14.21
CA LEU A 78 -6.73 -15.04 12.82
C LEU A 78 -5.63 -16.11 12.64
N PRO A 79 -5.67 -17.24 13.38
CA PRO A 79 -4.56 -18.18 13.42
C PRO A 79 -4.31 -18.92 12.10
N HIS A 80 -5.30 -19.04 11.22
CA HIS A 80 -5.24 -19.88 10.01
C HIS A 80 -5.02 -19.07 8.73
N THR A 81 -5.47 -17.81 8.68
CA THR A 81 -5.35 -16.95 7.51
C THR A 81 -4.03 -16.19 7.55
N LYS A 82 -3.33 -16.11 6.42
CA LYS A 82 -2.12 -15.30 6.31
C LYS A 82 -2.43 -13.82 6.53
N LEU A 83 -1.56 -13.14 7.27
CA LEU A 83 -1.63 -11.69 7.46
C LEU A 83 -0.65 -11.01 6.54
N GLN A 84 -1.14 -10.00 5.84
CA GLN A 84 -0.37 -9.22 4.88
C GLN A 84 -0.25 -7.77 5.33
N MET A 85 0.94 -7.18 5.10
CA MET A 85 1.17 -5.75 5.29
C MET A 85 1.65 -5.07 4.02
N LEU A 86 1.37 -3.76 3.92
CA LEU A 86 1.96 -2.89 2.92
C LEU A 86 3.23 -2.21 3.46
N PHE A 87 4.31 -2.27 2.67
CA PHE A 87 5.64 -1.80 3.04
C PHE A 87 6.25 -0.93 1.93
N ARG A 88 6.74 0.27 2.27
CA ARG A 88 7.25 1.25 1.29
C ARG A 88 8.75 1.10 1.05
N GLY A 89 9.23 -0.07 0.64
CA GLY A 89 10.65 -0.27 0.34
C GLY A 89 11.58 0.36 1.38
N GLN A 90 12.54 1.17 0.93
CA GLN A 90 13.49 1.83 1.83
C GLN A 90 12.87 2.85 2.80
N ASN A 91 11.64 3.28 2.55
CA ASN A 91 10.91 4.19 3.43
C ASN A 91 10.19 3.48 4.57
N ILE A 92 10.15 2.16 4.58
CA ILE A 92 9.43 1.32 5.55
C ILE A 92 7.95 1.72 5.63
N LEU A 93 7.57 2.54 6.60
CA LEU A 93 6.22 3.11 6.77
C LEU A 93 6.21 4.64 6.63
N GLY A 94 7.39 5.26 6.46
CA GLY A 94 7.58 6.71 6.46
C GLY A 94 7.62 7.35 5.07
N TYR A 95 8.18 8.57 5.04
CA TYR A 95 8.28 9.42 3.86
C TYR A 95 9.73 9.79 3.49
N LYS A 96 10.70 9.20 4.17
CA LYS A 96 12.14 9.31 3.90
C LYS A 96 12.75 7.91 3.80
N HIS A 97 13.93 7.80 3.23
CA HIS A 97 14.73 6.58 3.30
C HIS A 97 15.30 6.41 4.71
N TYR A 98 15.31 5.18 5.18
CA TYR A 98 16.00 4.74 6.39
C TYR A 98 17.20 3.89 6.03
N ALA A 99 18.19 3.80 6.93
CA ALA A 99 19.34 2.92 6.73
C ALA A 99 18.93 1.44 6.71
N ASP A 100 19.76 0.61 6.09
CA ASP A 100 19.47 -0.81 5.88
C ASP A 100 19.25 -1.60 7.17
N ASP A 101 19.92 -1.21 8.26
CA ASP A 101 19.78 -1.83 9.58
C ASP A 101 18.37 -1.59 10.18
N VAL A 102 17.78 -0.41 9.96
CA VAL A 102 16.40 -0.10 10.38
C VAL A 102 15.39 -0.90 9.56
N VAL A 103 15.61 -1.02 8.24
CA VAL A 103 14.76 -1.82 7.35
C VAL A 103 14.81 -3.29 7.78
N ASP A 104 16.01 -3.82 8.03
CA ASP A 104 16.22 -5.21 8.44
C ASP A 104 15.48 -5.53 9.75
N GLU A 105 15.68 -4.71 10.78
CA GLU A 105 15.02 -4.89 12.08
C GLU A 105 13.51 -4.78 11.97
N PHE A 106 12.99 -3.81 11.20
CA PHE A 106 11.55 -3.63 11.05
C PHE A 106 10.88 -4.82 10.34
N CYS A 107 11.50 -5.37 9.30
CA CYS A 107 11.03 -6.60 8.64
C CYS A 107 11.00 -7.78 9.61
N GLY A 108 12.07 -7.96 10.38
CA GLY A 108 12.17 -9.02 11.40
C GLY A 108 11.05 -8.91 12.43
N LYS A 109 10.88 -7.73 13.02
CA LYS A 109 9.83 -7.47 14.01
C LYS A 109 8.42 -7.60 13.46
N SER A 110 8.19 -7.21 12.20
CA SER A 110 6.88 -7.40 11.55
C SER A 110 6.51 -8.88 11.47
N ILE A 111 7.46 -9.72 11.07
CA ILE A 111 7.27 -11.18 10.95
C ILE A 111 7.14 -11.82 12.33
N ASP A 112 7.97 -11.46 13.29
CA ASP A 112 7.91 -11.95 14.68
C ASP A 112 6.55 -11.65 15.33
N ASN A 113 5.94 -10.51 15.00
CA ASN A 113 4.64 -10.08 15.54
C ASN A 113 3.44 -10.62 14.73
N GLY A 114 3.66 -11.40 13.67
CA GLY A 114 2.60 -12.18 13.02
C GLY A 114 2.31 -11.89 11.56
N ILE A 115 3.12 -11.06 10.87
CA ILE A 115 3.01 -10.86 9.42
C ILE A 115 3.59 -12.08 8.69
N ASP A 116 2.84 -12.59 7.73
CA ASP A 116 3.27 -13.67 6.83
C ASP A 116 3.76 -13.14 5.49
N ILE A 117 3.10 -12.10 4.96
CA ILE A 117 3.36 -11.53 3.64
C ILE A 117 3.72 -10.06 3.77
N ILE A 118 4.89 -9.68 3.28
CA ILE A 118 5.26 -8.27 3.14
C ILE A 118 5.12 -7.87 1.67
N ARG A 119 4.12 -7.03 1.36
CA ARG A 119 3.94 -6.40 0.06
C ARG A 119 4.81 -5.16 0.01
N ILE A 120 5.88 -5.24 -0.78
CA ILE A 120 6.92 -4.22 -0.85
C ILE A 120 6.77 -3.42 -2.14
N PHE A 121 6.62 -2.10 -2.05
CA PHE A 121 6.53 -1.22 -3.21
C PHE A 121 7.50 -0.04 -3.12
N ASP A 122 7.86 0.50 -4.27
CA ASP A 122 8.52 1.79 -4.40
C ASP A 122 7.69 2.75 -5.25
N ALA A 123 7.59 4.01 -4.83
CA ALA A 123 6.78 5.00 -5.52
C ALA A 123 7.30 5.34 -6.92
N LEU A 124 8.58 5.12 -7.19
CA LEU A 124 9.22 5.40 -8.48
C LEU A 124 9.46 4.15 -9.32
N ASN A 125 9.13 2.96 -8.80
CA ASN A 125 9.51 1.67 -9.36
C ASN A 125 11.05 1.49 -9.47
N ASP A 126 11.81 2.14 -8.59
CA ASP A 126 13.25 1.91 -8.47
C ASP A 126 13.50 0.65 -7.63
N VAL A 127 13.78 -0.46 -8.30
CA VAL A 127 13.96 -1.78 -7.66
C VAL A 127 15.08 -1.80 -6.62
N ARG A 128 16.06 -0.90 -6.72
CA ARG A 128 17.14 -0.78 -5.73
C ARG A 128 16.62 -0.41 -4.35
N ASN A 129 15.51 0.34 -4.29
CA ASN A 129 14.81 0.68 -3.04
C ASN A 129 14.05 -0.49 -2.41
N LEU A 130 13.87 -1.60 -3.12
CA LEU A 130 13.20 -2.81 -2.64
C LEU A 130 14.20 -3.86 -2.13
N GLU A 131 15.47 -3.77 -2.52
CA GLU A 131 16.50 -4.78 -2.31
C GLU A 131 16.63 -5.21 -0.85
N GLN A 132 16.83 -4.25 0.06
CA GLN A 132 17.02 -4.58 1.48
C GLN A 132 15.75 -5.20 2.09
N ALA A 133 14.57 -4.69 1.77
CA ALA A 133 13.31 -5.23 2.29
C ALA A 133 13.04 -6.66 1.77
N ILE A 134 13.34 -6.94 0.50
CA ILE A 134 13.24 -8.30 -0.08
C ILE A 134 14.17 -9.25 0.67
N LYS A 135 15.45 -8.86 0.80
CA LYS A 135 16.48 -9.67 1.49
C LYS A 135 16.10 -9.94 2.94
N SER A 136 15.67 -8.92 3.67
CA SER A 136 15.30 -9.03 5.09
C SER A 136 14.05 -9.88 5.28
N THR A 137 13.01 -9.69 4.46
CA THR A 137 11.79 -10.51 4.54
C THR A 137 12.11 -11.99 4.38
N LYS A 138 12.94 -12.35 3.41
CA LYS A 138 13.36 -13.74 3.20
C LYS A 138 14.23 -14.27 4.36
N LYS A 139 15.15 -13.44 4.86
CA LYS A 139 16.01 -13.77 6.02
C LYS A 139 15.19 -14.20 7.24
N TYR A 140 14.11 -13.50 7.52
CA TYR A 140 13.21 -13.78 8.65
C TYR A 140 12.08 -14.77 8.31
N GLY A 141 12.04 -15.27 7.08
CA GLY A 141 11.14 -16.33 6.63
C GLY A 141 9.72 -15.86 6.31
N GLY A 142 9.53 -14.57 6.04
CA GLY A 142 8.31 -14.03 5.47
C GLY A 142 8.22 -14.29 3.96
N GLN A 143 7.02 -14.14 3.40
CA GLN A 143 6.77 -14.18 1.96
C GLN A 143 6.94 -12.80 1.36
N VAL A 144 7.74 -12.67 0.30
CA VAL A 144 7.97 -11.43 -0.42
C VAL A 144 6.95 -11.29 -1.54
N GLU A 145 6.11 -10.26 -1.48
CA GLU A 145 5.30 -9.82 -2.61
C GLU A 145 5.84 -8.49 -3.13
N ALA A 146 6.61 -8.54 -4.23
CA ALA A 146 7.18 -7.35 -4.83
C ALA A 146 6.19 -6.67 -5.78
N THR A 147 6.21 -5.34 -5.82
CA THR A 147 5.12 -4.57 -6.42
C THR A 147 5.56 -3.77 -7.64
N LEU A 148 4.73 -3.84 -8.67
CA LEU A 148 4.73 -2.95 -9.83
C LEU A 148 3.76 -1.80 -9.50
N SER A 149 4.25 -0.59 -9.21
CA SER A 149 3.39 0.59 -9.06
C SER A 149 2.85 0.99 -10.42
N TYR A 150 1.58 0.62 -10.69
CA TYR A 150 0.97 0.82 -11.99
C TYR A 150 0.60 2.28 -12.22
N THR A 151 0.89 2.74 -13.41
CA THR A 151 0.50 4.08 -13.89
C THR A 151 0.51 4.10 -15.41
N ILE A 152 -0.04 5.15 -16.00
CA ILE A 152 -0.08 5.39 -17.44
C ILE A 152 0.80 6.58 -17.78
N SER A 153 1.68 6.45 -18.76
CA SER A 153 2.48 7.53 -19.34
C SER A 153 3.11 7.04 -20.63
N PRO A 154 3.77 7.90 -21.43
CA PRO A 154 4.49 7.48 -22.64
C PRO A 154 5.56 6.41 -22.41
N ILE A 155 6.08 6.28 -21.18
CA ILE A 155 7.11 5.28 -20.83
C ILE A 155 6.57 4.06 -20.08
N HIS A 156 5.42 4.17 -19.41
CA HIS A 156 4.80 3.09 -18.65
C HIS A 156 3.85 2.28 -19.54
N ASN A 157 4.43 1.48 -20.42
CA ASN A 157 3.73 0.53 -21.29
C ASN A 157 3.90 -0.90 -20.75
N GLU A 158 3.31 -1.89 -21.42
CA GLU A 158 3.41 -3.29 -21.02
C GLU A 158 4.86 -3.80 -21.01
N ASP A 159 5.70 -3.39 -21.97
CA ASP A 159 7.11 -3.80 -22.02
C ASP A 159 7.90 -3.31 -20.80
N TYR A 160 7.60 -2.10 -20.33
CA TYR A 160 8.15 -1.56 -19.09
C TYR A 160 7.81 -2.46 -17.89
N PHE A 161 6.52 -2.81 -17.72
CA PHE A 161 6.10 -3.64 -16.59
C PHE A 161 6.59 -5.07 -16.70
N VAL A 162 6.66 -5.65 -17.88
CA VAL A 162 7.24 -6.98 -18.14
C VAL A 162 8.73 -7.02 -17.76
N LYS A 163 9.49 -5.99 -18.15
CA LYS A 163 10.90 -5.88 -17.77
C LYS A 163 11.07 -5.79 -16.27
N LEU A 164 10.28 -4.93 -15.62
CA LEU A 164 10.29 -4.72 -14.16
C LEU A 164 9.93 -6.03 -13.42
N ALA A 165 8.93 -6.77 -13.91
CA ALA A 165 8.51 -8.05 -13.34
C ALA A 165 9.64 -9.09 -13.36
N LYS A 166 10.37 -9.22 -14.47
CA LYS A 166 11.52 -10.12 -14.57
C LYS A 166 12.62 -9.77 -13.57
N GLU A 167 12.89 -8.48 -13.43
CA GLU A 167 13.90 -7.98 -12.49
C GLU A 167 13.53 -8.32 -11.05
N LEU A 168 12.28 -8.09 -10.66
CA LEU A 168 11.78 -8.41 -9.32
C LEU A 168 11.76 -9.93 -9.03
N GLU A 169 11.42 -10.76 -10.01
CA GLU A 169 11.51 -12.23 -9.87
C GLU A 169 12.97 -12.65 -9.64
N GLN A 170 13.92 -12.09 -10.40
CA GLN A 170 15.36 -12.36 -10.24
C GLN A 170 15.90 -11.90 -8.88
N MET A 171 15.34 -10.84 -8.30
CA MET A 171 15.66 -10.39 -6.94
C MET A 171 15.11 -11.31 -5.85
N GLY A 172 14.30 -12.31 -6.21
CA GLY A 172 13.82 -13.34 -5.29
C GLY A 172 12.42 -13.06 -4.73
N ALA A 173 11.58 -12.29 -5.42
CA ALA A 173 10.16 -12.17 -5.09
C ALA A 173 9.47 -13.54 -5.12
N ASP A 174 8.56 -13.78 -4.18
CA ASP A 174 7.74 -15.00 -4.13
C ASP A 174 6.39 -14.80 -4.85
N ALA A 175 5.98 -13.56 -5.07
CA ALA A 175 4.83 -13.15 -5.88
C ALA A 175 5.05 -11.71 -6.39
N LEU A 176 4.34 -11.34 -7.47
CA LEU A 176 4.32 -9.98 -8.00
C LEU A 176 2.93 -9.36 -7.84
N CYS A 177 2.87 -8.14 -7.33
CA CYS A 177 1.64 -7.36 -7.26
C CYS A 177 1.60 -6.26 -8.33
N ILE A 178 0.59 -6.28 -9.19
CA ILE A 178 0.22 -5.10 -9.99
C ILE A 178 -0.59 -4.20 -9.08
N LYS A 179 -0.04 -3.03 -8.69
CA LYS A 179 -0.69 -2.13 -7.74
C LYS A 179 -1.22 -0.88 -8.45
N ASP A 180 -2.51 -0.88 -8.70
CA ASP A 180 -3.25 0.22 -9.34
C ASP A 180 -4.04 1.01 -8.29
N MET A 181 -3.40 2.01 -7.68
CA MET A 181 -3.99 2.82 -6.62
C MET A 181 -5.02 3.84 -7.11
N ALA A 182 -4.97 4.22 -8.38
CA ALA A 182 -5.83 5.24 -8.94
C ALA A 182 -6.93 4.66 -9.86
N ASN A 183 -7.02 3.33 -9.96
CA ASN A 183 -7.93 2.64 -10.87
C ASN A 183 -7.77 3.10 -12.33
N LEU A 184 -6.51 3.18 -12.77
CA LEU A 184 -6.11 3.56 -14.13
C LEU A 184 -6.01 2.37 -15.09
N LEU A 185 -5.84 1.17 -14.55
CA LEU A 185 -5.80 -0.07 -15.32
C LEU A 185 -7.20 -0.37 -15.85
N LEU A 186 -7.37 -0.29 -17.17
CA LEU A 186 -8.66 -0.59 -17.79
C LEU A 186 -8.83 -2.10 -18.00
N PRO A 187 -10.07 -2.61 -18.11
CA PRO A 187 -10.33 -4.06 -18.17
C PRO A 187 -9.58 -4.80 -19.27
N MET A 188 -9.50 -4.23 -20.48
CA MET A 188 -8.81 -4.86 -21.59
C MET A 188 -7.29 -4.83 -21.43
N ASP A 189 -6.75 -3.75 -20.85
CA ASP A 189 -5.33 -3.62 -20.53
C ASP A 189 -4.94 -4.58 -19.40
N ALA A 190 -5.83 -4.81 -18.42
CA ALA A 190 -5.64 -5.79 -17.38
C ALA A 190 -5.52 -7.21 -17.96
N TYR A 191 -6.40 -7.56 -18.90
CA TYR A 191 -6.32 -8.84 -19.59
C TYR A 191 -4.99 -9.01 -20.30
N SER A 192 -4.59 -8.02 -21.11
CA SER A 192 -3.35 -8.04 -21.88
C SER A 192 -2.11 -8.13 -20.99
N LEU A 193 -2.01 -7.24 -20.01
CA LEU A 193 -0.85 -7.18 -19.08
C LEU A 193 -0.71 -8.46 -18.28
N VAL A 194 -1.81 -8.96 -17.66
CA VAL A 194 -1.77 -10.19 -16.86
C VAL A 194 -1.36 -11.38 -17.73
N LYS A 195 -1.94 -11.52 -18.94
CA LYS A 195 -1.54 -12.58 -19.87
C LYS A 195 -0.05 -12.55 -20.16
N ARG A 196 0.50 -11.38 -20.52
CA ARG A 196 1.93 -11.22 -20.81
C ARG A 196 2.81 -11.53 -19.59
N LEU A 197 2.41 -11.11 -18.41
CA LEU A 197 3.14 -11.41 -17.18
C LEU A 197 3.15 -12.91 -16.88
N LYS A 198 2.01 -13.60 -17.04
CA LYS A 198 1.90 -15.07 -16.87
C LYS A 198 2.74 -15.85 -17.87
N GLU A 199 2.97 -15.31 -19.07
CA GLU A 199 3.86 -15.89 -20.09
C GLU A 199 5.35 -15.58 -19.80
N THR A 200 5.64 -14.64 -18.92
CA THR A 200 6.98 -14.06 -18.74
C THR A 200 7.68 -14.51 -17.45
N VAL A 201 6.93 -14.57 -16.33
CA VAL A 201 7.45 -14.93 -15.01
C VAL A 201 6.80 -16.21 -14.51
N SER A 202 7.49 -16.92 -13.62
CA SER A 202 7.03 -18.21 -13.07
C SER A 202 6.29 -18.07 -11.74
N ILE A 203 6.45 -16.94 -11.06
CA ILE A 203 5.84 -16.66 -9.76
C ILE A 203 4.41 -16.15 -9.89
N PRO A 204 3.57 -16.31 -8.85
CA PRO A 204 2.20 -15.84 -8.87
C PRO A 204 2.06 -14.35 -9.15
N ILE A 205 1.01 -13.98 -9.88
CA ILE A 205 0.62 -12.60 -10.13
C ILE A 205 -0.58 -12.25 -9.25
N HIS A 206 -0.44 -11.18 -8.50
CA HIS A 206 -1.47 -10.59 -7.67
C HIS A 206 -1.93 -9.26 -8.26
N LEU A 207 -3.23 -9.00 -8.34
CA LEU A 207 -3.77 -7.72 -8.79
C LEU A 207 -4.42 -6.98 -7.62
N HIS A 208 -3.96 -5.76 -7.40
CA HIS A 208 -4.58 -4.79 -6.50
C HIS A 208 -5.10 -3.61 -7.34
N THR A 209 -6.39 -3.36 -7.31
CA THR A 209 -7.00 -2.17 -7.91
C THR A 209 -8.08 -1.59 -7.01
N HIS A 210 -8.24 -0.27 -7.07
CA HIS A 210 -9.36 0.42 -6.46
C HIS A 210 -10.56 0.44 -7.41
N ASN A 211 -11.70 0.97 -6.97
CA ASN A 211 -12.90 1.08 -7.80
C ASN A 211 -13.35 2.55 -7.97
N THR A 212 -12.40 3.47 -7.91
CA THR A 212 -12.67 4.91 -7.95
C THR A 212 -13.34 5.34 -9.25
N SER A 213 -12.88 4.83 -10.40
CA SER A 213 -13.48 5.11 -11.71
C SER A 213 -14.70 4.23 -12.04
N GLY A 214 -15.02 3.25 -11.19
CA GLY A 214 -16.10 2.29 -11.39
C GLY A 214 -15.76 1.12 -12.34
N THR A 215 -14.49 0.97 -12.74
CA THR A 215 -14.06 -0.10 -13.63
C THR A 215 -13.48 -1.31 -12.89
N GLY A 216 -13.24 -1.22 -11.59
CA GLY A 216 -12.47 -2.20 -10.80
C GLY A 216 -13.05 -3.62 -10.82
N ASP A 217 -14.38 -3.77 -10.75
CA ASP A 217 -15.02 -5.09 -10.87
C ASP A 217 -14.75 -5.73 -12.25
N MET A 218 -14.85 -4.94 -13.31
CA MET A 218 -14.55 -5.39 -14.68
C MET A 218 -13.06 -5.73 -14.83
N VAL A 219 -12.17 -4.95 -14.20
CA VAL A 219 -10.72 -5.20 -14.18
C VAL A 219 -10.42 -6.53 -13.52
N ASN A 220 -10.98 -6.80 -12.34
CA ASN A 220 -10.80 -8.06 -11.64
C ASN A 220 -11.32 -9.26 -12.44
N LEU A 221 -12.48 -9.11 -13.11
CA LEU A 221 -13.02 -10.16 -13.96
C LEU A 221 -12.09 -10.45 -15.16
N MET A 222 -11.63 -9.41 -15.85
CA MET A 222 -10.75 -9.56 -17.02
C MET A 222 -9.38 -10.13 -16.62
N ALA A 223 -8.83 -9.73 -15.48
CA ALA A 223 -7.61 -10.31 -14.92
C ALA A 223 -7.80 -11.79 -14.55
N ALA A 224 -8.95 -12.16 -13.95
CA ALA A 224 -9.29 -13.55 -13.65
C ALA A 224 -9.36 -14.39 -14.92
N MET A 225 -9.97 -13.88 -16.00
CA MET A 225 -10.01 -14.54 -17.30
C MET A 225 -8.60 -14.71 -17.90
N ALA A 226 -7.70 -13.73 -17.73
CA ALA A 226 -6.31 -13.77 -18.19
C ALA A 226 -5.40 -14.68 -17.35
N GLY A 227 -5.89 -15.21 -16.23
CA GLY A 227 -5.16 -16.17 -15.40
C GLY A 227 -4.39 -15.56 -14.23
N VAL A 228 -4.75 -14.37 -13.75
CA VAL A 228 -4.20 -13.82 -12.51
C VAL A 228 -4.39 -14.81 -11.35
N ASP A 229 -3.43 -14.93 -10.46
CA ASP A 229 -3.50 -15.94 -9.40
C ASP A 229 -4.26 -15.44 -8.17
N ILE A 230 -4.10 -14.17 -7.82
CA ILE A 230 -4.67 -13.56 -6.62
C ILE A 230 -5.21 -12.17 -6.97
N VAL A 231 -6.32 -11.77 -6.34
CA VAL A 231 -6.83 -10.39 -6.44
C VAL A 231 -7.16 -9.84 -5.06
N ASP A 232 -6.99 -8.51 -4.91
CA ASP A 232 -7.48 -7.78 -3.74
C ASP A 232 -8.94 -7.38 -3.94
N THR A 233 -9.73 -7.57 -2.90
CA THR A 233 -11.12 -7.13 -2.80
C THR A 233 -11.40 -6.61 -1.40
N ALA A 234 -12.58 -6.08 -1.16
CA ALA A 234 -13.04 -5.70 0.17
C ALA A 234 -14.45 -6.21 0.42
N LEU A 235 -14.74 -6.68 1.63
CA LEU A 235 -16.12 -6.99 2.02
C LEU A 235 -17.03 -5.79 1.78
N SER A 236 -18.23 -6.07 1.27
CA SER A 236 -19.17 -5.09 0.71
C SER A 236 -19.46 -3.84 1.55
N PRO A 237 -19.48 -3.86 2.90
CA PRO A 237 -19.76 -2.65 3.69
C PRO A 237 -18.73 -1.53 3.53
N LEU A 238 -17.49 -1.86 3.17
CA LEU A 238 -16.39 -0.92 2.93
C LEU A 238 -15.75 -1.10 1.54
N ALA A 239 -16.47 -1.68 0.60
CA ALA A 239 -16.04 -1.86 -0.79
C ALA A 239 -16.44 -0.68 -1.67
N ASN A 240 -15.91 -0.67 -2.89
CA ASN A 240 -16.22 0.28 -3.97
C ASN A 240 -15.81 1.74 -3.70
N GLY A 241 -16.13 2.63 -4.61
CA GLY A 241 -15.67 4.02 -4.54
C GLY A 241 -14.15 4.08 -4.44
N THR A 242 -13.63 4.77 -3.44
CA THR A 242 -12.17 4.86 -3.22
C THR A 242 -11.53 3.58 -2.67
N SER A 243 -12.32 2.58 -2.32
CA SER A 243 -11.87 1.25 -1.87
C SER A 243 -11.77 0.25 -3.04
N GLN A 244 -11.51 -1.01 -2.72
CA GLN A 244 -11.44 -2.12 -3.68
C GLN A 244 -12.83 -2.59 -4.10
N PRO A 245 -12.96 -3.35 -5.21
CA PRO A 245 -14.18 -4.04 -5.61
C PRO A 245 -14.71 -4.97 -4.51
N ALA A 246 -16.03 -5.17 -4.50
CA ALA A 246 -16.69 -6.00 -3.49
C ALA A 246 -16.34 -7.49 -3.64
N THR A 247 -15.89 -8.11 -2.55
CA THR A 247 -15.50 -9.52 -2.50
C THR A 247 -16.66 -10.43 -2.91
N GLU A 248 -17.82 -10.22 -2.31
CA GLU A 248 -19.01 -11.07 -2.53
C GLU A 248 -19.46 -11.05 -3.99
N SER A 249 -19.36 -9.88 -4.64
CA SER A 249 -19.73 -9.70 -6.06
C SER A 249 -18.83 -10.53 -6.98
N LEU A 250 -17.53 -10.50 -6.75
CA LEU A 250 -16.56 -11.25 -7.54
C LEU A 250 -16.72 -12.77 -7.33
N VAL A 251 -16.87 -13.19 -6.07
CA VAL A 251 -17.08 -14.61 -5.71
C VAL A 251 -18.34 -15.15 -6.38
N ALA A 252 -19.45 -14.39 -6.32
CA ALA A 252 -20.71 -14.77 -6.99
C ALA A 252 -20.55 -14.82 -8.52
N THR A 253 -19.83 -13.88 -9.11
CA THR A 253 -19.59 -13.79 -10.56
C THR A 253 -18.80 -15.01 -11.08
N LEU A 254 -17.83 -15.49 -10.32
CA LEU A 254 -16.96 -16.59 -10.73
C LEU A 254 -17.51 -17.98 -10.38
N LYS A 255 -18.62 -18.05 -9.63
CA LYS A 255 -19.21 -19.31 -9.19
C LYS A 255 -19.55 -20.21 -10.38
N GLY A 256 -19.08 -21.46 -10.34
CA GLY A 256 -19.30 -22.46 -11.39
C GLY A 256 -18.46 -22.24 -12.65
N THR A 257 -17.58 -21.26 -12.68
CA THR A 257 -16.57 -21.08 -13.75
C THR A 257 -15.29 -21.84 -13.43
N PRO A 258 -14.33 -21.95 -14.38
CA PRO A 258 -13.01 -22.52 -14.10
C PRO A 258 -12.21 -21.75 -13.02
N ARG A 259 -12.63 -20.54 -12.70
CA ARG A 259 -11.99 -19.66 -11.72
C ARG A 259 -12.77 -19.55 -10.40
N ASP A 260 -13.75 -20.43 -10.19
CA ASP A 260 -14.54 -20.45 -8.94
C ASP A 260 -13.61 -20.48 -7.71
N THR A 261 -13.80 -19.52 -6.83
CA THR A 261 -12.97 -19.35 -5.64
C THR A 261 -13.22 -20.40 -4.57
N GLY A 262 -14.38 -21.04 -4.61
CA GLY A 262 -14.83 -21.99 -3.57
C GLY A 262 -15.17 -21.34 -2.22
N LEU A 263 -15.16 -20.00 -2.12
CA LEU A 263 -15.42 -19.29 -0.87
C LEU A 263 -16.92 -19.24 -0.54
N ASP A 264 -17.26 -19.28 0.77
CA ASP A 264 -18.64 -19.35 1.25
C ASP A 264 -19.26 -17.95 1.40
N LEU A 265 -20.22 -17.62 0.52
CA LEU A 265 -20.97 -16.36 0.55
C LEU A 265 -21.79 -16.16 1.84
N ASN A 266 -22.22 -17.24 2.50
CA ASN A 266 -23.00 -17.11 3.75
C ASN A 266 -22.09 -16.60 4.87
N LYS A 267 -20.88 -17.14 5.00
CA LYS A 267 -19.89 -16.65 5.96
C LYS A 267 -19.49 -15.20 5.68
N MET A 268 -19.31 -14.83 4.39
CA MET A 268 -19.05 -13.44 4.02
C MET A 268 -20.21 -12.54 4.42
N SER A 269 -21.46 -12.95 4.18
CA SER A 269 -22.65 -12.20 4.58
C SER A 269 -22.72 -11.99 6.09
N GLU A 270 -22.35 -13.02 6.88
CA GLU A 270 -22.30 -12.92 8.34
C GLU A 270 -21.24 -11.90 8.80
N ALA A 271 -20.03 -11.95 8.25
CA ALA A 271 -19.00 -10.94 8.50
C ALA A 271 -19.46 -9.53 8.07
N ALA A 272 -20.11 -9.42 6.90
CA ALA A 272 -20.62 -8.16 6.39
C ALA A 272 -21.71 -7.54 7.28
N VAL A 273 -22.52 -8.32 7.98
CA VAL A 273 -23.50 -7.80 8.97
C VAL A 273 -22.78 -7.03 10.07
N HIS A 274 -21.66 -7.53 10.57
CA HIS A 274 -20.86 -6.82 11.57
C HIS A 274 -20.24 -5.53 11.00
N PHE A 275 -19.53 -5.63 9.87
CA PHE A 275 -18.89 -4.47 9.28
C PHE A 275 -19.86 -3.40 8.77
N ARG A 276 -21.11 -3.74 8.48
CA ARG A 276 -22.15 -2.75 8.17
C ARG A 276 -22.45 -1.84 9.36
N LYS A 277 -22.50 -2.42 10.56
CA LYS A 277 -22.65 -1.62 11.80
C LYS A 277 -21.43 -0.71 12.01
N VAL A 278 -20.23 -1.25 11.80
CA VAL A 278 -18.99 -0.46 11.89
C VAL A 278 -18.97 0.68 10.85
N ALA A 279 -19.38 0.42 9.61
CA ALA A 279 -19.48 1.45 8.58
C ALA A 279 -20.48 2.56 8.95
N ASP A 280 -21.61 2.20 9.56
CA ASP A 280 -22.61 3.16 10.04
C ASP A 280 -22.07 4.00 11.21
N GLU A 281 -21.31 3.42 12.13
CA GLU A 281 -20.60 4.15 13.18
C GLU A 281 -19.56 5.11 12.61
N LEU A 282 -18.76 4.69 11.63
CA LEU A 282 -17.78 5.54 10.95
C LEU A 282 -18.43 6.71 10.18
N LYS A 283 -19.59 6.48 9.55
CA LYS A 283 -20.40 7.55 8.95
C LYS A 283 -20.91 8.53 9.99
N SER A 284 -21.49 8.02 11.08
CA SER A 284 -22.08 8.83 12.15
C SER A 284 -21.04 9.68 12.87
N SER A 285 -19.80 9.20 13.00
CA SER A 285 -18.68 9.96 13.58
C SER A 285 -18.06 10.96 12.59
N GLY A 286 -18.46 10.95 11.32
CA GLY A 286 -17.86 11.76 10.25
C GLY A 286 -16.50 11.26 9.75
N ALA A 287 -16.03 10.11 10.21
CA ALA A 287 -14.79 9.51 9.73
C ALA A 287 -14.91 8.97 8.29
N LEU A 288 -16.12 8.53 7.89
CA LEU A 288 -16.45 8.11 6.55
C LEU A 288 -17.36 9.16 5.90
N ASP A 289 -16.84 9.90 4.93
CA ASP A 289 -17.66 10.83 4.10
C ASP A 289 -18.33 10.02 2.98
N PRO A 290 -19.68 10.05 2.86
CA PRO A 290 -20.38 9.33 1.79
C PRO A 290 -19.92 9.65 0.37
N LYS A 291 -19.28 10.79 0.14
CA LYS A 291 -18.73 11.18 -1.17
C LYS A 291 -17.70 10.20 -1.70
N VAL A 292 -16.92 9.55 -0.81
CA VAL A 292 -15.88 8.57 -1.21
C VAL A 292 -16.46 7.25 -1.73
N LEU A 293 -17.77 7.03 -1.54
CA LEU A 293 -18.48 5.84 -2.01
C LEU A 293 -18.93 5.96 -3.48
N ASN A 294 -18.88 7.16 -4.03
CA ASN A 294 -19.33 7.43 -5.40
C ASN A 294 -18.18 7.17 -6.40
N VAL A 295 -18.60 6.83 -7.62
CA VAL A 295 -17.67 6.76 -8.77
C VAL A 295 -17.22 8.18 -9.14
N ASP A 296 -15.91 8.36 -9.34
CA ASP A 296 -15.33 9.59 -9.85
C ASP A 296 -14.50 9.30 -11.12
N THR A 297 -15.11 9.56 -12.28
CA THR A 297 -14.47 9.33 -13.59
C THR A 297 -13.41 10.37 -13.94
N ASN A 298 -13.27 11.45 -13.17
CA ASN A 298 -12.19 12.44 -13.36
C ASN A 298 -10.80 11.79 -13.17
N THR A 299 -10.71 10.71 -12.39
CA THR A 299 -9.46 9.94 -12.25
C THR A 299 -8.94 9.43 -13.59
N LEU A 300 -9.82 9.06 -14.52
CA LEU A 300 -9.45 8.60 -15.87
C LEU A 300 -8.90 9.73 -16.75
N LEU A 301 -9.36 10.96 -16.53
CA LEU A 301 -8.93 12.13 -17.32
C LEU A 301 -7.62 12.71 -16.79
N TYR A 302 -7.53 12.91 -15.48
CA TYR A 302 -6.40 13.60 -14.84
C TYR A 302 -5.36 12.65 -14.25
N GLN A 303 -5.65 11.33 -14.18
CA GLN A 303 -4.78 10.28 -13.64
C GLN A 303 -4.34 10.54 -12.19
N VAL A 304 -5.20 11.19 -11.41
CA VAL A 304 -4.94 11.64 -10.04
C VAL A 304 -5.73 10.77 -9.05
N PRO A 305 -5.06 10.15 -8.07
CA PRO A 305 -5.75 9.40 -7.02
C PRO A 305 -6.70 10.28 -6.21
N GLY A 306 -7.85 9.73 -5.80
CA GLY A 306 -8.89 10.49 -5.07
C GLY A 306 -8.39 11.20 -3.80
N GLY A 307 -7.48 10.59 -3.04
CA GLY A 307 -6.85 11.23 -1.88
C GLY A 307 -6.00 12.46 -2.22
N MET A 308 -5.40 12.51 -3.42
CA MET A 308 -4.66 13.67 -3.89
C MET A 308 -5.62 14.83 -4.21
N LEU A 309 -6.76 14.57 -4.83
CA LEU A 309 -7.77 15.59 -5.15
C LEU A 309 -8.24 16.33 -3.90
N SER A 310 -8.54 15.62 -2.82
CA SER A 310 -8.95 16.20 -1.54
C SER A 310 -7.86 17.13 -0.96
N ASN A 311 -6.60 16.74 -1.06
CA ASN A 311 -5.47 17.57 -0.62
C ASN A 311 -5.33 18.85 -1.46
N LEU A 312 -5.49 18.76 -2.79
CA LEU A 312 -5.44 19.92 -3.69
C LEU A 312 -6.52 20.93 -3.37
N ILE A 313 -7.77 20.47 -3.17
CA ILE A 313 -8.88 21.33 -2.79
C ILE A 313 -8.58 22.05 -1.47
N SER A 314 -8.05 21.32 -0.47
CA SER A 314 -7.69 21.92 0.81
C SER A 314 -6.60 22.98 0.69
N GLN A 315 -5.56 22.73 -0.09
CA GLN A 315 -4.47 23.70 -0.33
C GLN A 315 -4.99 24.95 -1.06
N LEU A 316 -5.81 24.79 -2.09
CA LEU A 316 -6.39 25.91 -2.82
C LEU A 316 -7.31 26.73 -1.94
N LYS A 317 -8.12 26.11 -1.09
CA LYS A 317 -9.00 26.77 -0.12
C LYS A 317 -8.19 27.60 0.88
N GLN A 318 -7.09 27.04 1.42
CA GLN A 318 -6.19 27.78 2.32
C GLN A 318 -5.54 28.99 1.65
N ALA A 319 -5.29 28.91 0.33
CA ALA A 319 -4.75 29.99 -0.47
C ALA A 319 -5.83 30.98 -0.99
N GLY A 320 -7.12 30.74 -0.76
CA GLY A 320 -8.22 31.53 -1.30
C GLY A 320 -8.29 31.52 -2.83
N LYS A 321 -7.97 30.39 -3.45
CA LYS A 321 -7.83 30.17 -4.89
C LYS A 321 -8.63 28.95 -5.39
N GLU A 322 -9.79 28.68 -4.81
CA GLU A 322 -10.64 27.54 -5.20
C GLU A 322 -11.05 27.58 -6.69
N ASP A 323 -11.16 28.78 -7.26
CA ASP A 323 -11.43 29.02 -8.68
C ASP A 323 -10.34 28.45 -9.60
N LYS A 324 -9.14 28.18 -9.09
CA LYS A 324 -8.00 27.65 -9.82
C LYS A 324 -7.91 26.11 -9.85
N TYR A 325 -8.93 25.43 -9.35
CA TYR A 325 -8.91 23.96 -9.24
C TYR A 325 -8.64 23.25 -10.57
N TYR A 326 -9.35 23.63 -11.64
CA TYR A 326 -9.14 23.02 -12.96
C TYR A 326 -7.81 23.40 -13.61
N ASP A 327 -7.28 24.62 -13.34
CA ASP A 327 -5.96 25.03 -13.79
C ASP A 327 -4.87 24.13 -13.16
N VAL A 328 -5.01 23.81 -11.86
CA VAL A 328 -4.11 22.91 -11.15
C VAL A 328 -4.20 21.50 -11.71
N LEU A 329 -5.40 20.98 -11.96
CA LEU A 329 -5.59 19.65 -12.57
C LEU A 329 -4.90 19.54 -13.94
N ALA A 330 -4.98 20.59 -14.76
CA ALA A 330 -4.29 20.65 -16.04
C ALA A 330 -2.76 20.79 -15.92
N GLU A 331 -2.26 21.35 -14.82
CA GLU A 331 -0.82 21.50 -14.56
C GLU A 331 -0.17 20.21 -14.05
N ILE A 332 -0.91 19.32 -13.39
CA ILE A 332 -0.37 18.06 -12.83
C ILE A 332 0.34 17.20 -13.88
N PRO A 333 -0.25 16.90 -15.06
CA PRO A 333 0.43 16.12 -16.08
C PRO A 333 1.73 16.75 -16.55
N ARG A 334 1.78 18.09 -16.64
CA ARG A 334 2.97 18.84 -17.06
C ARG A 334 4.10 18.77 -16.05
N VAL A 335 3.77 18.91 -14.75
CA VAL A 335 4.76 18.75 -13.66
C VAL A 335 5.24 17.30 -13.61
N ARG A 336 4.32 16.34 -13.81
CA ARG A 336 4.67 14.93 -13.86
C ARG A 336 5.63 14.60 -15.00
N GLU A 337 5.41 15.15 -16.20
CA GLU A 337 6.33 15.05 -17.33
C GLU A 337 7.69 15.64 -17.00
N ASP A 338 7.74 16.88 -16.51
CA ASP A 338 8.98 17.57 -16.13
C ASP A 338 9.79 16.78 -15.07
N PHE A 339 9.12 16.03 -14.22
CA PHE A 339 9.74 15.17 -13.19
C PHE A 339 10.09 13.76 -13.70
N GLY A 340 9.96 13.48 -15.00
CA GLY A 340 10.28 12.18 -15.56
C GLY A 340 9.23 11.12 -15.28
N TYR A 341 7.96 11.47 -15.29
CA TYR A 341 6.80 10.60 -15.18
C TYR A 341 6.74 9.70 -13.92
N PRO A 342 6.97 10.20 -12.70
CA PRO A 342 6.78 9.37 -11.51
C PRO A 342 5.34 8.86 -11.43
N PRO A 343 5.11 7.60 -11.00
CA PRO A 343 3.78 7.13 -10.64
C PRO A 343 3.19 8.03 -9.54
N LEU A 344 1.86 8.31 -9.61
CA LEU A 344 1.19 9.14 -8.62
C LEU A 344 0.70 8.30 -7.44
N VAL A 345 1.63 7.85 -6.63
CA VAL A 345 1.43 7.15 -5.36
C VAL A 345 2.12 7.91 -4.25
N THR A 346 1.86 7.60 -2.98
CA THR A 346 2.55 8.26 -1.86
C THR A 346 4.05 7.91 -1.84
N PRO A 347 4.99 8.88 -1.76
CA PRO A 347 4.79 10.33 -1.60
C PRO A 347 4.76 11.13 -2.91
N SER A 348 5.06 10.55 -4.06
CA SER A 348 5.22 11.27 -5.33
C SER A 348 3.97 12.06 -5.76
N SER A 349 2.77 11.51 -5.50
CA SER A 349 1.51 12.21 -5.78
C SER A 349 1.39 13.53 -5.03
N GLN A 350 1.80 13.56 -3.76
CA GLN A 350 1.78 14.78 -2.95
C GLN A 350 2.81 15.80 -3.42
N ILE A 351 4.01 15.35 -3.81
CA ILE A 351 5.08 16.20 -4.30
C ILE A 351 4.68 16.87 -5.62
N VAL A 352 4.22 16.08 -6.58
CA VAL A 352 3.74 16.58 -7.89
C VAL A 352 2.54 17.52 -7.72
N GLY A 353 1.58 17.16 -6.87
CA GLY A 353 0.40 17.97 -6.62
C GLY A 353 0.73 19.33 -5.99
N THR A 354 1.55 19.34 -4.96
CA THR A 354 1.98 20.57 -4.31
C THR A 354 2.75 21.47 -5.28
N GLN A 355 3.63 20.91 -6.11
CA GLN A 355 4.33 21.69 -7.12
C GLN A 355 3.37 22.29 -8.15
N ALA A 356 2.37 21.53 -8.61
CA ALA A 356 1.35 22.03 -9.54
C ALA A 356 0.55 23.20 -8.94
N VAL A 357 0.13 23.07 -7.67
CA VAL A 357 -0.54 24.16 -6.93
C VAL A 357 0.34 25.41 -6.89
N LEU A 358 1.60 25.27 -6.53
CA LEU A 358 2.53 26.41 -6.45
C LEU A 358 2.77 27.07 -7.81
N ASN A 359 2.89 26.30 -8.90
CA ASN A 359 3.03 26.84 -10.23
C ASN A 359 1.84 27.74 -10.62
N ILE A 360 0.63 27.34 -10.25
CA ILE A 360 -0.60 28.09 -10.55
C ILE A 360 -0.76 29.30 -9.61
N ILE A 361 -0.55 29.13 -8.32
CA ILE A 361 -0.74 30.21 -7.32
C ILE A 361 0.24 31.35 -7.56
N THR A 362 1.50 31.03 -7.89
CA THR A 362 2.56 32.04 -8.12
C THR A 362 2.47 32.69 -9.50
N GLY A 363 1.66 32.12 -10.42
CA GLY A 363 1.53 32.59 -11.82
C GLY A 363 2.76 32.33 -12.69
N GLU A 364 3.78 31.66 -12.16
CA GLU A 364 5.01 31.31 -12.89
C GLU A 364 5.48 29.92 -12.49
N ARG A 365 5.71 29.05 -13.50
CA ARG A 365 6.15 27.66 -13.28
C ARG A 365 7.55 27.61 -12.66
N TYR A 366 7.64 26.87 -11.53
CA TYR A 366 8.89 26.66 -10.77
C TYR A 366 9.52 27.93 -10.20
N LYS A 367 8.75 29.00 -9.99
CA LYS A 367 9.16 30.16 -9.20
C LYS A 367 9.43 29.79 -7.74
N MET A 368 8.63 28.87 -7.22
CA MET A 368 8.82 28.23 -5.92
C MET A 368 8.94 26.73 -6.09
N VAL A 369 10.02 26.14 -5.62
CA VAL A 369 10.25 24.70 -5.62
C VAL A 369 10.45 24.23 -4.18
N PRO A 370 9.48 23.49 -3.61
CA PRO A 370 9.56 22.96 -2.25
C PRO A 370 10.73 22.01 -2.05
N LYS A 371 11.10 21.82 -0.79
CA LYS A 371 12.19 20.93 -0.39
C LYS A 371 12.00 19.50 -0.94
N GLU A 372 10.78 18.99 -0.87
CA GLU A 372 10.42 17.65 -1.33
C GLU A 372 10.54 17.52 -2.86
N SER A 373 10.13 18.55 -3.61
CA SER A 373 10.33 18.62 -5.07
C SER A 373 11.82 18.64 -5.42
N LYS A 374 12.62 19.43 -4.72
CA LYS A 374 14.08 19.46 -4.89
C LYS A 374 14.72 18.11 -4.58
N ALA A 375 14.29 17.47 -3.48
CA ALA A 375 14.78 16.15 -3.09
C ALA A 375 14.47 15.09 -4.16
N MET A 376 13.26 15.11 -4.73
CA MET A 376 12.89 14.22 -5.82
C MET A 376 13.73 14.45 -7.08
N LEU A 377 13.91 15.71 -7.48
CA LEU A 377 14.72 16.09 -8.65
C LEU A 377 16.22 15.77 -8.48
N ARG A 378 16.73 15.74 -7.24
CA ARG A 378 18.09 15.28 -6.91
C ARG A 378 18.24 13.77 -6.88
N GLY A 379 17.15 13.00 -6.87
CA GLY A 379 17.19 11.56 -6.76
C GLY A 379 17.29 11.02 -5.33
N GLU A 380 16.96 11.82 -4.32
CA GLU A 380 16.94 11.37 -2.91
C GLU A 380 15.88 10.31 -2.63
N TYR A 381 14.84 10.20 -3.48
CA TYR A 381 13.83 9.14 -3.43
C TYR A 381 14.16 7.94 -4.32
N GLY A 382 15.23 8.01 -5.09
CA GLY A 382 15.62 7.00 -6.07
C GLY A 382 15.63 7.53 -7.51
N LYS A 383 15.85 6.63 -8.45
CA LYS A 383 15.88 6.93 -9.88
C LYS A 383 14.48 7.17 -10.41
N LEU A 384 14.26 8.34 -11.00
CA LEU A 384 13.00 8.65 -11.70
C LEU A 384 12.85 7.79 -12.95
N PRO A 385 11.61 7.36 -13.29
CA PRO A 385 11.38 6.42 -14.38
C PRO A 385 11.81 6.94 -15.76
N GLY A 386 11.57 8.23 -16.03
CA GLY A 386 11.90 8.90 -17.28
C GLY A 386 12.94 10.00 -17.12
N THR A 387 13.18 10.70 -18.23
CA THR A 387 14.12 11.83 -18.27
C THR A 387 13.51 13.05 -17.57
N VAL A 388 14.24 13.62 -16.63
CA VAL A 388 13.85 14.84 -15.93
C VAL A 388 14.18 16.05 -16.82
N ASN A 389 13.32 17.06 -16.80
CA ASN A 389 13.57 18.32 -17.48
C ASN A 389 14.71 19.10 -16.79
N GLU A 390 15.83 19.24 -17.50
CA GLU A 390 17.04 19.88 -16.95
C GLU A 390 16.86 21.38 -16.68
N GLU A 391 15.98 22.09 -17.42
CA GLU A 391 15.62 23.47 -17.12
C GLU A 391 14.92 23.59 -15.76
N VAL A 392 14.10 22.59 -15.41
CA VAL A 392 13.42 22.53 -14.10
C VAL A 392 14.42 22.26 -12.99
N ARG A 393 15.40 21.36 -13.20
CA ARG A 393 16.52 21.16 -12.25
C ARG A 393 17.30 22.46 -12.03
N ALA A 394 17.62 23.17 -13.11
CA ALA A 394 18.33 24.44 -13.02
C ALA A 394 17.53 25.50 -12.24
N LYS A 395 16.23 25.65 -12.50
CA LYS A 395 15.33 26.54 -11.75
C LYS A 395 15.23 26.14 -10.26
N ALA A 396 15.30 24.86 -9.96
CA ALA A 396 15.35 24.35 -8.58
C ALA A 396 16.69 24.56 -7.89
N GLY A 397 17.70 25.07 -8.61
CA GLY A 397 19.06 25.28 -8.10
C GLY A 397 19.85 23.98 -7.93
N ILE A 398 19.54 22.95 -8.72
CA ILE A 398 20.20 21.64 -8.68
C ILE A 398 21.16 21.57 -9.86
N LYS A 399 22.44 21.30 -9.57
CA LYS A 399 23.47 21.11 -10.59
C LYS A 399 23.59 19.62 -10.94
N PRO A 400 24.15 19.27 -12.13
CA PRO A 400 24.36 17.88 -12.51
C PRO A 400 25.14 17.05 -11.46
N GLU A 401 26.12 17.64 -10.81
CA GLU A 401 26.92 17.01 -9.76
C GLU A 401 26.17 16.75 -8.45
N ASP A 402 25.02 17.43 -8.24
CA ASP A 402 24.18 17.23 -7.05
C ASP A 402 23.22 16.04 -7.19
N VAL A 403 23.14 15.45 -8.40
CA VAL A 403 22.19 14.37 -8.69
C VAL A 403 22.73 13.04 -8.18
N ILE A 404 21.96 12.39 -7.30
CA ILE A 404 22.26 11.06 -6.77
C ILE A 404 21.98 10.02 -7.84
N THR A 405 22.99 9.25 -8.23
CA THR A 405 22.91 8.20 -9.25
C THR A 405 23.03 6.79 -8.66
N CYS A 406 23.63 6.65 -7.47
CA CYS A 406 23.67 5.39 -6.72
C CYS A 406 22.31 5.10 -6.05
N ARG A 407 22.20 3.98 -5.36
CA ARG A 407 21.08 3.70 -4.45
C ARG A 407 21.14 4.70 -3.29
N PRO A 408 20.10 5.52 -3.04
CA PRO A 408 20.20 6.57 -2.04
C PRO A 408 20.51 6.07 -0.62
N ALA A 409 20.05 4.87 -0.27
CA ALA A 409 20.33 4.28 1.04
C ALA A 409 21.81 3.93 1.27
N ASP A 410 22.61 3.76 0.20
CA ASP A 410 24.06 3.53 0.32
C ASP A 410 24.81 4.75 0.87
N LEU A 411 24.16 5.91 0.90
CA LEU A 411 24.69 7.14 1.49
C LEU A 411 24.37 7.29 2.99
N LEU A 412 23.60 6.36 3.56
CA LEU A 412 23.18 6.39 4.96
C LEU A 412 24.09 5.47 5.79
N GLU A 413 24.61 6.02 6.87
CA GLU A 413 25.27 5.21 7.90
C GLU A 413 24.21 4.44 8.73
N PRO A 414 24.57 3.31 9.38
CA PRO A 414 23.66 2.58 10.25
C PRO A 414 23.01 3.50 11.30
N GLU A 415 21.68 3.51 11.35
CA GLU A 415 20.90 4.42 12.21
C GLU A 415 20.41 3.76 13.50
N LEU A 416 20.23 2.45 13.52
CA LEU A 416 19.62 1.75 14.65
C LEU A 416 20.37 1.91 15.99
N PRO A 417 21.72 1.84 16.04
CA PRO A 417 22.45 2.10 17.28
C PRO A 417 22.22 3.50 17.84
N LYS A 418 22.10 4.50 16.95
CA LYS A 418 21.77 5.87 17.33
C LYS A 418 20.39 5.98 17.96
N TYR A 419 19.36 5.38 17.32
CA TYR A 419 18.00 5.39 17.83
C TYR A 419 17.89 4.66 19.17
N ARG A 420 18.58 3.53 19.35
CA ARG A 420 18.62 2.82 20.63
C ARG A 420 19.19 3.68 21.76
N GLU A 421 20.25 4.43 21.49
CA GLU A 421 20.83 5.32 22.50
C GLU A 421 19.94 6.55 22.77
N GLU A 422 19.39 7.16 21.71
CA GLU A 422 18.52 8.32 21.81
C GLU A 422 17.26 8.05 22.63
N TYR A 423 16.69 6.85 22.48
CA TYR A 423 15.40 6.50 23.08
C TYR A 423 15.50 5.54 24.25
N LYS A 424 16.69 5.25 24.78
CA LYS A 424 16.94 4.25 25.84
C LYS A 424 16.09 4.43 27.10
N ASP A 425 15.76 5.67 27.48
CA ASP A 425 14.99 6.00 28.67
C ASP A 425 13.46 5.86 28.46
N LEU A 426 13.01 5.90 27.21
CA LEU A 426 11.61 5.87 26.84
C LEU A 426 11.16 4.52 26.30
N ALA A 427 11.96 3.92 25.43
CA ALA A 427 11.69 2.64 24.79
C ALA A 427 11.84 1.48 25.80
N LYS A 428 10.89 0.54 25.76
CA LYS A 428 10.92 -0.69 26.57
C LYS A 428 11.15 -1.95 25.74
N SER A 429 11.12 -1.81 24.42
CA SER A 429 11.35 -2.89 23.46
C SER A 429 11.93 -2.34 22.15
N GLU A 430 12.39 -3.22 21.25
CA GLU A 430 12.84 -2.83 19.92
C GLU A 430 11.68 -2.26 19.08
N GLU A 431 10.48 -2.74 19.25
CA GLU A 431 9.27 -2.20 18.62
C GLU A 431 9.03 -0.74 19.03
N ASP A 432 9.35 -0.38 20.28
CA ASP A 432 9.29 1.01 20.73
C ASP A 432 10.36 1.86 20.05
N VAL A 433 11.59 1.37 19.95
CA VAL A 433 12.68 2.05 19.23
C VAL A 433 12.29 2.32 17.79
N LEU A 434 11.77 1.31 17.09
CA LEU A 434 11.30 1.45 15.71
C LEU A 434 10.15 2.44 15.58
N SER A 435 9.18 2.41 16.51
CA SER A 435 8.07 3.37 16.53
C SER A 435 8.55 4.80 16.69
N LEU A 436 9.52 5.03 17.59
CA LEU A 436 10.12 6.34 17.86
C LEU A 436 10.95 6.83 16.66
N ALA A 437 11.70 5.95 16.02
CA ALA A 437 12.50 6.26 14.85
C ALA A 437 11.63 6.66 13.63
N LEU A 438 10.53 5.92 13.39
CA LEU A 438 9.66 6.15 12.24
C LEU A 438 8.65 7.31 12.46
N PHE A 439 8.19 7.50 13.70
CA PHE A 439 7.14 8.48 14.05
C PHE A 439 7.57 9.39 15.23
N PRO A 440 8.72 10.10 15.12
CA PRO A 440 9.29 10.88 16.24
C PRO A 440 8.39 12.01 16.74
N GLN A 441 7.39 12.44 15.94
CA GLN A 441 6.47 13.51 16.33
C GLN A 441 5.29 13.02 17.19
N VAL A 442 4.92 11.75 17.12
CA VAL A 442 3.72 11.20 17.78
C VAL A 442 4.00 10.05 18.72
N ALA A 443 4.95 9.16 18.37
CA ALA A 443 5.27 7.99 19.18
C ALA A 443 5.75 8.33 20.59
N PRO A 444 6.59 9.36 20.84
CA PRO A 444 7.03 9.69 22.18
C PRO A 444 5.88 9.99 23.14
N LYS A 445 4.88 10.76 22.68
CA LYS A 445 3.70 11.10 23.51
C LYS A 445 2.87 9.86 23.82
N PHE A 446 2.66 8.99 22.83
CA PHE A 446 1.92 7.75 23.00
C PHE A 446 2.64 6.79 23.95
N ILE A 447 3.92 6.49 23.71
CA ILE A 447 4.70 5.54 24.49
C ILE A 447 4.83 6.00 25.95
N ASN A 448 5.10 7.30 26.18
CA ASN A 448 5.15 7.85 27.53
C ASN A 448 3.82 7.63 28.29
N ARG A 449 2.69 7.94 27.65
CA ARG A 449 1.35 7.71 28.23
C ARG A 449 1.08 6.24 28.47
N ARG A 450 1.42 5.35 27.52
CA ARG A 450 1.30 3.89 27.69
C ARG A 450 2.13 3.39 28.86
N ASN A 451 3.36 3.87 29.01
CA ASN A 451 4.27 3.45 30.07
C ASN A 451 3.82 3.90 31.48
N LEU A 452 3.03 4.97 31.58
CA LEU A 452 2.43 5.45 32.84
C LEU A 452 1.15 4.70 33.23
N ARG A 453 0.51 4.00 32.26
CA ARG A 453 -0.67 3.18 32.57
C ARG A 453 -0.21 1.92 33.32
N THR A 454 -0.88 1.57 34.40
CA THR A 454 -0.65 0.30 35.09
C THR A 454 -0.90 -0.86 34.11
N PRO A 455 -0.01 -1.86 34.03
CA PRO A 455 -0.21 -2.97 33.08
C PRO A 455 -1.54 -3.68 33.41
N LYS A 456 -2.47 -3.73 32.45
CA LYS A 456 -3.53 -4.74 32.52
C LYS A 456 -2.84 -6.10 32.43
N PRO A 457 -3.21 -7.09 33.26
CA PRO A 457 -2.57 -8.40 33.22
C PRO A 457 -2.76 -8.99 31.81
N HIS A 458 -1.66 -9.10 31.06
CA HIS A 458 -1.65 -9.78 29.77
C HIS A 458 -1.97 -11.27 30.02
N ARG A 459 -3.02 -11.78 29.40
CA ARG A 459 -3.13 -13.22 29.17
C ARG A 459 -2.01 -13.57 28.18
N THR A 460 -0.92 -14.08 28.71
CA THR A 460 0.13 -14.74 27.93
C THR A 460 -0.51 -15.94 27.23
N MET A 461 -0.88 -15.78 25.96
CA MET A 461 -1.15 -16.93 25.09
C MET A 461 0.20 -17.45 24.61
N ALA A 462 0.41 -18.75 24.76
CA ALA A 462 1.60 -19.45 24.28
C ALA A 462 1.81 -19.19 22.78
N PRO A 463 3.07 -19.16 22.29
CA PRO A 463 3.33 -18.99 20.88
C PRO A 463 2.68 -20.13 20.10
N ILE A 464 1.67 -19.80 19.28
CA ILE A 464 1.08 -20.76 18.35
C ILE A 464 2.14 -21.03 17.29
N ALA A 465 2.45 -22.30 17.09
CA ALA A 465 3.54 -22.74 16.25
C ALA A 465 3.38 -22.26 14.80
N HIS A 466 4.15 -21.29 14.40
CA HIS A 466 4.36 -20.83 13.01
C HIS A 466 4.69 -21.97 12.01
N ARG A 467 4.99 -23.17 12.52
CA ARG A 467 5.46 -24.30 11.74
C ARG A 467 4.37 -25.00 10.92
N GLU A 468 3.13 -25.09 11.43
CA GLU A 468 2.05 -25.78 10.73
C GLU A 468 1.44 -24.97 9.58
N ALA A 469 1.41 -23.65 9.68
CA ALA A 469 0.96 -22.78 8.60
C ALA A 469 1.93 -22.78 7.41
N LYS A 470 3.25 -22.88 7.66
CA LYS A 470 4.27 -23.02 6.61
C LYS A 470 4.14 -24.32 5.81
N GLU A 471 3.83 -25.42 6.45
CA GLU A 471 3.73 -26.75 5.78
C GLU A 471 2.49 -26.85 4.88
N ARG A 472 1.39 -26.19 5.21
CA ARG A 472 0.17 -26.13 4.37
C ARG A 472 0.33 -25.20 3.16
N ALA A 473 1.06 -24.11 3.28
CA ALA A 473 1.32 -23.19 2.16
C ALA A 473 2.20 -23.84 1.08
N VAL A 474 3.21 -24.60 1.48
CA VAL A 474 4.08 -25.36 0.56
C VAL A 474 3.27 -26.46 -0.16
N ALA A 475 2.33 -27.10 0.51
CA ALA A 475 1.49 -28.16 -0.07
C ALA A 475 0.48 -27.66 -1.13
N LEU A 476 0.07 -26.39 -1.08
CA LEU A 476 -0.83 -25.79 -2.08
C LEU A 476 -0.10 -25.40 -3.38
N PHE A 477 1.19 -25.11 -3.31
CA PHE A 477 2.03 -24.77 -4.48
C PHE A 477 2.83 -25.97 -5.04
N SER A 478 2.94 -27.06 -4.29
CA SER A 478 3.67 -28.28 -4.73
C SER A 478 2.78 -29.34 -5.42
N ARG A 479 1.49 -29.10 -5.57
CA ARG A 479 0.61 -29.95 -6.39
C ARG A 479 0.49 -29.33 -7.79
N LYS A 480 1.49 -29.57 -8.61
CA LYS A 480 1.40 -29.62 -10.06
C LYS A 480 1.31 -31.05 -10.51
#